data_2327fb2380880021446c7bcefb19741a
#
_entry.id   2327fb2380880021446c7bcefb19741a
#
_cell.length_a   1.000
_cell.length_b   1.000
_cell.length_c   1.000
_cell.angle_alpha   90.00
_cell.angle_beta   90.00
_cell.angle_gamma   90.00
#
_symmetry.space_group_name_H-M   'P 1'
#
loop_
_entity.id
_entity.type
_entity.pdbx_description
1 polymer ?
#
loop_
_entity_poly.entity_id
_entity_poly.type
_entity_poly.pdbx_seq_one_letter_code
_entity_poly.pdbx_strand_id
1 'polypeptide(L)'
;MSKRRKFSTEFKRGAVEQTRQPGVSCAQVARELGIGENLLTRWRREVDAEGRHAFGGTGSPRDEELASLKRELARVKKERGFFARSGNVLCKGIVLRYQAIQRCRSEFPLRLMCRCLKVSPSGYYDWEKRLPSNRHVDNERLLTRIREIHEDSRGAIGAPRMHEDLSDAGETASKNRIARLMAREGLQGWPRKKKRGQRGRPGLPPPGVRNLLERDFNALEPETKWVTDITEFKTDEGKLYLCVVVDLFNKIVVGWSMHHRQDRQMVLRAIEMALWQRQGEWSVILHSDCGTQFRSGDYQRFLKQNALVCSMSAVGHCGDNAACEGFFGLLKRERTHHTKYRTLDIAKADVFDYIERFHNPRMRRRVARQDLKFSGVLKPSVEMG
;
A
#
# COMPACT_ATOMS: atom_id res chain seq x y z
N MET A 1 -71.71 -31.07 -17.92
CA MET A 1 -70.58 -31.97 -18.23
C MET A 1 -70.55 -33.13 -17.22
N SER A 2 -70.75 -34.35 -17.69
CA SER A 2 -70.74 -35.54 -16.82
C SER A 2 -69.38 -35.81 -16.21
N LYS A 3 -69.27 -35.85 -14.85
CA LYS A 3 -68.02 -36.18 -14.15
C LYS A 3 -67.53 -37.55 -14.55
N ARG A 4 -66.33 -37.66 -15.15
CA ARG A 4 -65.66 -38.93 -15.42
C ARG A 4 -65.56 -39.76 -14.17
N ARG A 5 -66.15 -40.97 -14.15
CA ARG A 5 -66.03 -41.92 -13.03
C ARG A 5 -64.55 -42.29 -12.82
N LYS A 6 -64.04 -42.17 -11.57
CA LYS A 6 -62.72 -42.64 -11.21
C LYS A 6 -62.85 -44.01 -10.56
N PHE A 7 -61.99 -44.93 -10.95
CA PHE A 7 -61.96 -46.30 -10.45
C PHE A 7 -60.67 -46.56 -9.67
N SER A 8 -60.75 -47.27 -8.54
CA SER A 8 -59.59 -47.63 -7.74
C SER A 8 -58.70 -48.64 -8.48
N THR A 9 -57.39 -48.71 -8.14
CA THR A 9 -56.46 -49.69 -8.69
C THR A 9 -56.92 -51.15 -8.41
N GLU A 10 -57.48 -51.39 -7.23
CA GLU A 10 -58.00 -52.65 -6.81
C GLU A 10 -59.20 -53.04 -7.64
N PHE A 11 -60.16 -52.14 -7.86
CA PHE A 11 -61.33 -52.39 -8.72
C PHE A 11 -60.91 -52.73 -10.13
N LYS A 12 -59.96 -52.01 -10.71
CA LYS A 12 -59.44 -52.23 -12.09
C LYS A 12 -58.78 -53.60 -12.19
N ARG A 13 -57.98 -54.04 -11.18
CA ARG A 13 -57.36 -55.34 -11.15
C ARG A 13 -58.40 -56.44 -11.01
N GLY A 14 -59.37 -56.34 -10.06
CA GLY A 14 -60.47 -57.27 -9.88
C GLY A 14 -61.32 -57.44 -11.17
N ALA A 15 -61.62 -56.35 -11.86
CA ALA A 15 -62.32 -56.38 -13.13
C ALA A 15 -61.53 -57.10 -14.25
N VAL A 16 -60.23 -56.90 -14.34
CA VAL A 16 -59.39 -57.67 -15.29
C VAL A 16 -59.27 -59.13 -14.92
N GLU A 17 -59.14 -59.46 -13.65
CA GLU A 17 -59.10 -60.85 -13.18
C GLU A 17 -60.37 -61.70 -13.54
N GLN A 18 -61.54 -61.04 -13.47
CA GLN A 18 -62.79 -61.63 -13.89
C GLN A 18 -62.81 -62.00 -15.41
N THR A 19 -62.12 -61.23 -16.25
CA THR A 19 -62.01 -61.49 -17.70
C THR A 19 -61.04 -62.63 -18.01
N ARG A 20 -60.32 -63.20 -17.06
CA ARG A 20 -59.40 -64.34 -17.21
C ARG A 20 -60.04 -65.68 -16.93
N GLN A 21 -61.30 -65.71 -16.45
CA GLN A 21 -62.01 -66.94 -16.21
C GLN A 21 -62.39 -67.60 -17.58
N PRO A 22 -62.35 -68.93 -17.66
CA PRO A 22 -62.73 -69.69 -18.87
C PRO A 22 -64.18 -69.40 -19.31
N GLY A 23 -64.35 -68.96 -20.54
CA GLY A 23 -65.70 -68.75 -21.08
C GLY A 23 -66.28 -67.33 -20.86
N VAL A 24 -65.55 -66.40 -20.19
CA VAL A 24 -66.03 -65.07 -19.86
C VAL A 24 -65.42 -64.06 -20.83
N SER A 25 -66.26 -63.29 -21.55
CA SER A 25 -65.79 -62.21 -22.46
C SER A 25 -65.63 -60.86 -21.77
N CYS A 26 -64.71 -60.02 -22.25
CA CYS A 26 -64.58 -58.64 -21.77
C CYS A 26 -65.91 -57.87 -21.87
N ALA A 27 -66.70 -58.09 -22.91
CA ALA A 27 -67.99 -57.44 -23.10
C ALA A 27 -69.03 -57.85 -22.02
N GLN A 28 -68.98 -59.09 -21.56
CA GLN A 28 -69.85 -59.57 -20.48
C GLN A 28 -69.48 -58.93 -19.14
N VAL A 29 -68.24 -58.98 -18.71
CA VAL A 29 -67.74 -58.34 -17.47
C VAL A 29 -67.93 -56.82 -17.47
N ALA A 30 -67.78 -56.21 -18.61
CA ALA A 30 -67.99 -54.77 -18.73
C ALA A 30 -69.48 -54.41 -18.46
N ARG A 31 -70.40 -55.19 -18.98
CA ARG A 31 -71.85 -55.00 -18.76
C ARG A 31 -72.22 -55.24 -17.26
N GLU A 32 -71.72 -56.31 -16.68
CA GLU A 32 -71.97 -56.63 -15.25
C GLU A 32 -71.49 -55.58 -14.30
N LEU A 33 -70.29 -54.95 -14.58
CA LEU A 33 -69.70 -53.92 -13.76
C LEU A 33 -70.17 -52.50 -14.14
N GLY A 34 -71.01 -52.33 -15.18
CA GLY A 34 -71.54 -51.05 -15.62
C GLY A 34 -70.43 -50.09 -16.13
N ILE A 35 -69.40 -50.64 -16.80
CA ILE A 35 -68.30 -49.92 -17.38
C ILE A 35 -68.19 -50.12 -18.89
N GLY A 36 -67.55 -49.22 -19.59
CA GLY A 36 -67.37 -49.36 -21.04
C GLY A 36 -66.37 -50.46 -21.40
N GLU A 37 -66.75 -51.36 -22.38
CA GLU A 37 -65.91 -52.48 -22.83
C GLU A 37 -64.49 -52.00 -23.24
N ASN A 38 -64.39 -50.89 -23.95
CA ASN A 38 -63.12 -50.30 -24.37
C ASN A 38 -62.25 -49.93 -23.18
N LEU A 39 -62.85 -49.56 -22.04
CA LEU A 39 -62.14 -49.19 -20.84
C LEU A 39 -61.55 -50.46 -20.15
N LEU A 40 -62.30 -51.54 -20.07
CA LEU A 40 -61.86 -52.82 -19.53
C LEU A 40 -60.78 -53.46 -20.40
N THR A 41 -60.94 -53.42 -21.71
CA THR A 41 -59.94 -53.90 -22.68
C THR A 41 -58.62 -53.14 -22.54
N ARG A 42 -58.70 -51.85 -22.33
CA ARG A 42 -57.51 -51.02 -22.07
C ARG A 42 -56.84 -51.43 -20.77
N TRP A 43 -57.60 -51.64 -19.68
CA TRP A 43 -57.05 -52.07 -18.42
C TRP A 43 -56.39 -53.45 -18.51
N ARG A 44 -56.99 -54.40 -19.27
CA ARG A 44 -56.41 -55.69 -19.54
C ARG A 44 -55.06 -55.62 -20.22
N ARG A 45 -54.96 -54.82 -21.25
CA ARG A 45 -53.69 -54.55 -21.99
C ARG A 45 -52.62 -53.93 -21.07
N GLU A 46 -53.02 -53.04 -20.17
CA GLU A 46 -52.12 -52.37 -19.21
C GLU A 46 -51.60 -53.38 -18.17
N VAL A 47 -52.47 -54.29 -17.67
CA VAL A 47 -52.09 -55.40 -16.76
C VAL A 47 -51.20 -56.40 -17.48
N ASP A 48 -51.50 -56.77 -18.72
CA ASP A 48 -50.70 -57.74 -19.48
C ASP A 48 -49.30 -57.16 -19.85
N ALA A 49 -49.20 -55.87 -20.07
CA ALA A 49 -47.92 -55.18 -20.38
C ALA A 49 -47.08 -54.90 -19.13
N GLU A 50 -47.70 -54.49 -18.03
CA GLU A 50 -46.99 -53.95 -16.85
C GLU A 50 -47.09 -54.82 -15.60
N GLY A 51 -47.88 -55.89 -15.63
CA GLY A 51 -48.04 -56.86 -14.57
C GLY A 51 -48.44 -56.20 -13.24
N ARG A 52 -47.62 -56.43 -12.19
CA ARG A 52 -47.88 -55.90 -10.84
C ARG A 52 -47.75 -54.36 -10.76
N HIS A 53 -47.20 -53.71 -11.76
CA HIS A 53 -47.01 -52.23 -11.84
C HIS A 53 -48.14 -51.55 -12.60
N ALA A 54 -49.10 -52.28 -13.20
CA ALA A 54 -50.23 -51.71 -13.90
C ALA A 54 -51.07 -50.79 -13.01
N PHE A 55 -51.55 -49.70 -13.55
CA PHE A 55 -52.35 -48.66 -12.90
C PHE A 55 -51.57 -47.84 -11.87
N GLY A 56 -50.23 -47.91 -11.85
CA GLY A 56 -49.38 -46.94 -11.19
C GLY A 56 -49.57 -45.58 -11.91
N GLY A 57 -50.27 -44.62 -11.28
CA GLY A 57 -50.49 -43.28 -11.87
C GLY A 57 -49.17 -42.65 -12.29
N THR A 58 -49.25 -41.48 -12.99
CA THR A 58 -48.08 -40.66 -13.37
C THR A 58 -47.32 -40.17 -12.13
N GLY A 59 -46.64 -41.06 -11.41
CA GLY A 59 -45.96 -40.85 -10.15
C GLY A 59 -45.77 -42.17 -9.44
N SER A 60 -45.05 -43.13 -10.07
CA SER A 60 -44.58 -44.28 -9.27
C SER A 60 -43.55 -43.76 -8.24
N PRO A 61 -43.51 -44.28 -7.00
CA PRO A 61 -42.53 -43.88 -6.00
C PRO A 61 -41.09 -43.91 -6.54
N ARG A 62 -40.80 -44.79 -7.48
CA ARG A 62 -39.51 -44.93 -8.12
C ARG A 62 -39.22 -43.79 -9.12
N ASP A 63 -40.23 -43.25 -9.81
CA ASP A 63 -40.07 -42.09 -10.74
C ASP A 63 -39.92 -40.78 -9.96
N GLU A 64 -40.60 -40.65 -8.81
CA GLU A 64 -40.44 -39.52 -7.89
C GLU A 64 -39.03 -39.54 -7.25
N GLU A 65 -38.54 -40.71 -6.85
CA GLU A 65 -37.21 -40.88 -6.32
C GLU A 65 -36.12 -40.54 -7.39
N LEU A 66 -36.27 -41.08 -8.59
CA LEU A 66 -35.40 -40.76 -9.74
C LEU A 66 -35.41 -39.24 -10.09
N ALA A 67 -36.58 -38.63 -10.07
CA ALA A 67 -36.72 -37.18 -10.28
C ALA A 67 -36.06 -36.34 -9.17
N SER A 68 -36.17 -36.82 -7.92
CA SER A 68 -35.52 -36.22 -6.76
C SER A 68 -33.99 -36.31 -6.86
N LEU A 69 -33.46 -37.51 -7.14
CA LEU A 69 -32.03 -37.73 -7.33
C LEU A 69 -31.43 -36.93 -8.49
N LYS A 70 -32.15 -36.84 -9.61
CA LYS A 70 -31.73 -35.97 -10.75
C LYS A 70 -31.64 -34.49 -10.35
N ARG A 71 -32.60 -33.98 -9.57
CA ARG A 71 -32.59 -32.61 -9.04
C ARG A 71 -31.44 -32.38 -8.08
N GLU A 72 -31.19 -33.36 -7.22
CA GLU A 72 -30.06 -33.26 -6.27
C GLU A 72 -28.71 -33.31 -6.97
N LEU A 73 -28.51 -34.19 -7.95
CA LEU A 73 -27.31 -34.27 -8.76
C LEU A 73 -27.06 -32.95 -9.50
N ALA A 74 -28.11 -32.36 -10.10
CA ALA A 74 -28.00 -31.07 -10.77
C ALA A 74 -27.62 -29.96 -9.79
N ARG A 75 -28.14 -29.95 -8.56
CA ARG A 75 -27.77 -29.02 -7.49
C ARG A 75 -26.31 -29.19 -7.09
N VAL A 76 -25.85 -30.40 -6.80
CA VAL A 76 -24.47 -30.67 -6.41
C VAL A 76 -23.46 -30.30 -7.51
N LYS A 77 -23.81 -30.57 -8.76
CA LYS A 77 -23.00 -30.16 -9.90
C LYS A 77 -22.82 -28.62 -9.97
N LYS A 78 -23.88 -27.86 -9.73
CA LYS A 78 -23.83 -26.37 -9.68
C LYS A 78 -23.03 -25.88 -8.48
N GLU A 79 -23.20 -26.50 -7.30
CA GLU A 79 -22.43 -26.17 -6.08
C GLU A 79 -20.93 -26.43 -6.30
N ARG A 80 -20.56 -27.57 -6.88
CA ARG A 80 -19.18 -27.88 -7.25
C ARG A 80 -18.60 -26.88 -8.24
N GLY A 81 -19.34 -26.51 -9.28
CA GLY A 81 -18.95 -25.53 -10.27
C GLY A 81 -18.69 -24.15 -9.64
N PHE A 82 -19.54 -23.73 -8.71
CA PHE A 82 -19.36 -22.49 -7.97
C PHE A 82 -18.09 -22.51 -7.09
N PHE A 83 -17.85 -23.60 -6.33
CA PHE A 83 -16.64 -23.72 -5.49
C PHE A 83 -15.35 -23.71 -6.32
N ALA A 84 -15.36 -24.34 -7.51
CA ALA A 84 -14.22 -24.30 -8.41
C ALA A 84 -13.88 -22.85 -8.89
N ARG A 85 -14.91 -22.02 -9.10
CA ARG A 85 -14.76 -20.63 -9.54
C ARG A 85 -14.48 -19.64 -8.39
N SER A 86 -15.12 -19.84 -7.23
CA SER A 86 -15.00 -18.92 -6.10
C SER A 86 -13.67 -19.03 -5.35
N GLY A 87 -12.91 -20.10 -5.55
CA GLY A 87 -11.67 -20.38 -4.81
C GLY A 87 -11.92 -20.63 -3.32
N ASN A 88 -10.87 -20.65 -2.51
CA ASN A 88 -10.94 -20.92 -1.07
C ASN A 88 -11.39 -19.69 -0.27
N VAL A 89 -12.67 -19.30 -0.40
CA VAL A 89 -13.25 -18.09 0.23
C VAL A 89 -13.97 -18.43 1.55
N LEU A 90 -14.27 -19.71 1.82
CA LEU A 90 -15.01 -20.12 3.02
C LEU A 90 -14.34 -19.72 4.34
N CYS A 91 -13.01 -19.75 4.41
CA CYS A 91 -12.22 -19.37 5.59
C CYS A 91 -11.96 -17.87 5.70
N LYS A 92 -12.45 -17.07 4.74
CA LYS A 92 -12.22 -15.64 4.69
C LYS A 92 -13.39 -14.86 5.28
N GLY A 93 -13.14 -13.59 5.64
CA GLY A 93 -14.16 -12.70 6.22
C GLY A 93 -15.37 -12.52 5.31
N ILE A 94 -16.49 -12.09 5.90
CA ILE A 94 -17.82 -12.00 5.25
C ILE A 94 -17.82 -11.14 3.99
N VAL A 95 -17.02 -10.06 3.98
CA VAL A 95 -16.89 -9.15 2.82
C VAL A 95 -16.31 -9.87 1.60
N LEU A 96 -15.29 -10.70 1.80
CA LEU A 96 -14.68 -11.47 0.70
C LEU A 96 -15.62 -12.53 0.14
N ARG A 97 -16.53 -13.08 0.99
CA ARG A 97 -17.60 -13.99 0.54
C ARG A 97 -18.60 -13.24 -0.34
N TYR A 98 -19.02 -12.02 0.04
CA TYR A 98 -19.89 -11.18 -0.78
C TYR A 98 -19.25 -10.77 -2.10
N GLN A 99 -17.98 -10.41 -2.11
CA GLN A 99 -17.23 -10.13 -3.34
C GLN A 99 -17.14 -11.34 -4.28
N ALA A 100 -16.98 -12.55 -3.72
CA ALA A 100 -17.01 -13.78 -4.52
C ALA A 100 -18.39 -14.02 -5.14
N ILE A 101 -19.48 -13.80 -4.39
CA ILE A 101 -20.85 -13.86 -4.90
C ILE A 101 -21.03 -12.84 -6.04
N GLN A 102 -20.60 -11.61 -5.86
CA GLN A 102 -20.71 -10.55 -6.88
C GLN A 102 -20.00 -10.92 -8.17
N ARG A 103 -18.78 -11.47 -8.09
CA ARG A 103 -18.02 -11.93 -9.27
C ARG A 103 -18.69 -13.06 -10.05
N CYS A 104 -19.38 -13.97 -9.34
CA CYS A 104 -20.04 -15.14 -9.94
C CYS A 104 -21.53 -14.91 -10.20
N ARG A 105 -22.03 -13.67 -10.05
CA ARG A 105 -23.46 -13.34 -10.11
C ARG A 105 -24.13 -13.69 -11.44
N SER A 106 -23.41 -13.57 -12.55
CA SER A 106 -23.90 -13.88 -13.88
C SER A 106 -23.99 -15.38 -14.17
N GLU A 107 -23.24 -16.22 -13.45
CA GLU A 107 -23.11 -17.65 -13.76
C GLU A 107 -23.96 -18.53 -12.85
N PHE A 108 -24.19 -18.10 -11.59
CA PHE A 108 -24.85 -18.91 -10.58
C PHE A 108 -26.00 -18.17 -9.88
N PRO A 109 -27.08 -18.91 -9.48
CA PRO A 109 -28.17 -18.33 -8.70
C PRO A 109 -27.71 -17.83 -7.34
N LEU A 110 -28.11 -16.62 -6.93
CA LEU A 110 -27.72 -15.99 -5.67
C LEU A 110 -27.96 -16.88 -4.45
N ARG A 111 -29.17 -17.46 -4.35
CA ARG A 111 -29.54 -18.31 -3.21
C ARG A 111 -28.63 -19.54 -3.05
N LEU A 112 -28.16 -20.12 -4.16
CA LEU A 112 -27.18 -21.21 -4.16
C LEU A 112 -25.83 -20.74 -3.61
N MET A 113 -25.31 -19.64 -4.13
CA MET A 113 -24.03 -19.06 -3.72
C MET A 113 -24.03 -18.68 -2.23
N CYS A 114 -25.11 -18.03 -1.76
CA CYS A 114 -25.27 -17.68 -0.35
C CYS A 114 -25.25 -18.90 0.56
N ARG A 115 -25.93 -19.99 0.16
CA ARG A 115 -25.92 -21.25 0.91
C ARG A 115 -24.52 -21.86 0.96
N CYS A 116 -23.84 -21.94 -0.19
CA CYS A 116 -22.48 -22.47 -0.28
C CYS A 116 -21.49 -21.71 0.60
N LEU A 117 -21.60 -20.39 0.66
CA LEU A 117 -20.70 -19.53 1.44
C LEU A 117 -21.21 -19.26 2.87
N LYS A 118 -22.34 -19.84 3.27
CA LYS A 118 -22.96 -19.68 4.61
C LYS A 118 -23.19 -18.21 4.97
N VAL A 119 -23.81 -17.46 4.06
CA VAL A 119 -24.23 -16.07 4.24
C VAL A 119 -25.69 -15.88 3.87
N SER A 120 -26.35 -14.88 4.46
CA SER A 120 -27.75 -14.58 4.13
C SER A 120 -27.88 -13.79 2.82
N PRO A 121 -28.89 -14.08 1.99
CA PRO A 121 -29.18 -13.24 0.80
C PRO A 121 -29.48 -11.78 1.15
N SER A 122 -30.21 -11.51 2.25
CA SER A 122 -30.49 -10.16 2.74
C SER A 122 -29.21 -9.41 3.07
N GLY A 123 -28.28 -10.06 3.82
CA GLY A 123 -26.99 -9.46 4.16
C GLY A 123 -26.13 -9.17 2.92
N TYR A 124 -26.25 -9.98 1.85
CA TYR A 124 -25.60 -9.67 0.59
C TYR A 124 -26.20 -8.42 -0.06
N TYR A 125 -27.51 -8.32 -0.17
CA TYR A 125 -28.17 -7.14 -0.73
C TYR A 125 -27.91 -5.87 0.08
N ASP A 126 -27.89 -5.95 1.41
CA ASP A 126 -27.54 -4.84 2.28
C ASP A 126 -26.10 -4.39 2.07
N TRP A 127 -25.19 -5.34 1.89
CA TRP A 127 -23.80 -5.04 1.56
C TRP A 127 -23.65 -4.43 0.16
N GLU A 128 -24.37 -4.95 -0.84
CA GLU A 128 -24.33 -4.45 -2.22
C GLU A 128 -24.86 -3.01 -2.32
N LYS A 129 -25.90 -2.68 -1.58
CA LYS A 129 -26.50 -1.33 -1.54
C LYS A 129 -25.76 -0.36 -0.62
N ARG A 130 -24.88 -0.87 0.23
CA ARG A 130 -24.18 -0.04 1.23
C ARG A 130 -23.22 0.91 0.54
N LEU A 131 -23.46 2.20 0.73
CA LEU A 131 -22.50 3.24 0.33
C LEU A 131 -21.17 3.07 1.08
N PRO A 132 -20.04 3.46 0.46
CA PRO A 132 -18.76 3.48 1.13
C PRO A 132 -18.86 4.28 2.45
N SER A 133 -18.29 3.76 3.53
CA SER A 133 -18.28 4.49 4.80
C SER A 133 -17.48 5.80 4.66
N ASN A 134 -17.84 6.82 5.46
CA ASN A 134 -17.09 8.09 5.50
C ASN A 134 -15.58 7.86 5.68
N ARG A 135 -15.23 6.87 6.51
CA ARG A 135 -13.82 6.48 6.70
C ARG A 135 -13.18 5.90 5.44
N HIS A 136 -13.93 5.19 4.61
CA HIS A 136 -13.43 4.67 3.33
C HIS A 136 -13.18 5.82 2.35
N VAL A 137 -14.15 6.71 2.20
CA VAL A 137 -14.04 7.90 1.35
C VAL A 137 -12.84 8.77 1.76
N ASP A 138 -12.69 9.02 3.07
CA ASP A 138 -11.57 9.80 3.60
C ASP A 138 -10.22 9.07 3.45
N ASN A 139 -10.19 7.72 3.49
CA ASN A 139 -8.98 6.96 3.19
C ASN A 139 -8.58 7.07 1.72
N GLU A 140 -9.52 7.04 0.78
CA GLU A 140 -9.22 7.19 -0.65
C GLU A 140 -8.71 8.61 -0.97
N ARG A 141 -9.35 9.65 -0.38
CA ARG A 141 -8.87 11.03 -0.48
C ARG A 141 -7.44 11.17 0.04
N LEU A 142 -7.17 10.63 1.23
CA LEU A 142 -5.85 10.67 1.84
C LEU A 142 -4.82 9.88 1.00
N LEU A 143 -5.24 8.78 0.39
CA LEU A 143 -4.40 7.95 -0.45
C LEU A 143 -3.97 8.67 -1.74
N THR A 144 -4.87 9.45 -2.33
CA THR A 144 -4.54 10.31 -3.48
C THR A 144 -3.43 11.29 -3.11
N ARG A 145 -3.56 11.98 -1.96
CA ARG A 145 -2.53 12.91 -1.47
C ARG A 145 -1.20 12.20 -1.17
N ILE A 146 -1.26 10.99 -0.60
CA ILE A 146 -0.06 10.16 -0.34
C ILE A 146 0.66 9.84 -1.66
N ARG A 147 -0.07 9.46 -2.72
CA ARG A 147 0.52 9.17 -4.03
C ARG A 147 1.18 10.40 -4.64
N GLU A 148 0.51 11.54 -4.65
CA GLU A 148 1.06 12.82 -5.14
C GLU A 148 2.40 13.14 -4.45
N ILE A 149 2.43 13.18 -3.11
CA ILE A 149 3.65 13.48 -2.34
C ILE A 149 4.74 12.42 -2.57
N HIS A 150 4.37 11.15 -2.73
CA HIS A 150 5.32 10.08 -2.98
C HIS A 150 5.95 10.19 -4.38
N GLU A 151 5.18 10.56 -5.39
CA GLU A 151 5.64 10.83 -6.75
C GLU A 151 6.53 12.07 -6.81
N ASP A 152 6.12 13.18 -6.20
CA ASP A 152 6.91 14.43 -6.12
C ASP A 152 8.27 14.17 -5.44
N SER A 153 8.30 13.29 -4.44
CA SER A 153 9.55 12.88 -3.78
C SER A 153 10.33 11.82 -4.56
N ARG A 154 9.86 11.38 -5.72
CA ARG A 154 10.41 10.27 -6.51
C ARG A 154 10.58 8.98 -5.68
N GLY A 155 9.63 8.69 -4.82
CA GLY A 155 9.68 7.52 -3.94
C GLY A 155 10.68 7.61 -2.78
N ALA A 156 11.23 8.78 -2.49
CA ALA A 156 12.28 8.93 -1.48
C ALA A 156 11.78 8.79 -0.04
N ILE A 157 10.50 9.13 0.21
CA ILE A 157 9.97 9.25 1.57
C ILE A 157 9.13 8.03 1.99
N GLY A 158 9.36 7.59 3.22
CA GLY A 158 8.53 6.57 3.88
C GLY A 158 7.50 7.20 4.83
N ALA A 159 6.70 6.36 5.48
CA ALA A 159 5.58 6.78 6.33
C ALA A 159 5.89 7.87 7.39
N PRO A 160 7.05 7.88 8.07
CA PRO A 160 7.35 8.96 9.02
C PRO A 160 7.41 10.34 8.38
N ARG A 161 8.12 10.49 7.26
CA ARG A 161 8.21 11.75 6.54
C ARG A 161 6.92 12.10 5.81
N MET A 162 6.23 11.11 5.27
CA MET A 162 4.90 11.27 4.69
C MET A 162 3.91 11.88 5.69
N HIS A 163 3.97 11.42 6.95
CA HIS A 163 3.16 11.99 8.02
C HIS A 163 3.52 13.47 8.29
N GLU A 164 4.82 13.81 8.27
CA GLU A 164 5.27 15.19 8.43
C GLU A 164 4.75 16.09 7.30
N ASP A 165 4.89 15.67 6.05
CA ASP A 165 4.44 16.44 4.88
C ASP A 165 2.91 16.61 4.83
N LEU A 166 2.17 15.56 5.18
CA LEU A 166 0.71 15.63 5.28
C LEU A 166 0.25 16.53 6.42
N SER A 167 0.95 16.49 7.57
CA SER A 167 0.67 17.39 8.70
C SER A 167 0.95 18.86 8.34
N ASP A 168 2.02 19.14 7.58
CA ASP A 168 2.32 20.47 7.05
C ASP A 168 1.25 20.97 6.07
N ALA A 169 0.59 20.05 5.37
CA ALA A 169 -0.56 20.32 4.49
C ALA A 169 -1.91 20.39 5.23
N GLY A 170 -1.92 20.33 6.59
CA GLY A 170 -3.12 20.43 7.41
C GLY A 170 -3.88 19.11 7.62
N GLU A 171 -3.33 17.97 7.22
CA GLU A 171 -3.97 16.66 7.43
C GLU A 171 -3.77 16.14 8.86
N THR A 172 -4.84 15.64 9.47
CA THR A 172 -4.85 15.16 10.86
C THR A 172 -4.68 13.64 11.01
N ALA A 173 -4.31 12.95 9.92
CA ALA A 173 -4.20 11.50 9.91
C ALA A 173 -3.02 11.01 10.77
N SER A 174 -3.23 9.98 11.59
CA SER A 174 -2.16 9.42 12.42
C SER A 174 -1.11 8.70 11.58
N LYS A 175 0.14 8.68 12.06
CA LYS A 175 1.27 7.99 11.42
C LYS A 175 0.97 6.52 11.11
N ASN A 176 0.28 5.81 12.02
CA ASN A 176 -0.07 4.40 11.82
C ASN A 176 -1.14 4.22 10.72
N ARG A 177 -2.06 5.19 10.56
CA ARG A 177 -3.04 5.16 9.48
C ARG A 177 -2.35 5.34 8.13
N ILE A 178 -1.44 6.30 8.02
CA ILE A 178 -0.65 6.57 6.81
C ILE A 178 0.20 5.35 6.46
N ALA A 179 0.91 4.76 7.43
CA ALA A 179 1.74 3.57 7.22
C ALA A 179 0.93 2.39 6.66
N ARG A 180 -0.29 2.16 7.18
CA ARG A 180 -1.19 1.10 6.67
C ARG A 180 -1.67 1.37 5.25
N LEU A 181 -2.00 2.63 4.93
CA LEU A 181 -2.43 3.02 3.59
C LEU A 181 -1.28 2.85 2.58
N MET A 182 -0.08 3.33 2.92
CA MET A 182 1.11 3.14 2.09
C MET A 182 1.43 1.65 1.87
N ALA A 183 1.37 0.83 2.92
CA ALA A 183 1.63 -0.61 2.83
C ALA A 183 0.59 -1.33 1.93
N ARG A 184 -0.69 -0.93 2.00
CA ARG A 184 -1.76 -1.45 1.14
C ARG A 184 -1.47 -1.24 -0.34
N GLU A 185 -0.90 -0.09 -0.69
CA GLU A 185 -0.56 0.31 -2.07
C GLU A 185 0.88 -0.07 -2.48
N GLY A 186 1.63 -0.73 -1.62
CA GLY A 186 3.02 -1.09 -1.89
C GLY A 186 3.98 0.11 -1.93
N LEU A 187 3.57 1.29 -1.41
CA LEU A 187 4.39 2.49 -1.40
C LEU A 187 5.41 2.41 -0.26
N GLN A 188 6.69 2.53 -0.62
CA GLN A 188 7.80 2.47 0.33
C GLN A 188 8.80 3.57 0.02
N GLY A 189 9.40 4.16 1.07
CA GLY A 189 10.58 5.01 0.89
C GLY A 189 11.85 4.18 0.68
N TRP A 190 12.89 4.81 0.12
CA TRP A 190 14.17 4.13 -0.11
C TRP A 190 14.78 3.60 1.20
N PRO A 191 15.12 2.31 1.28
CA PRO A 191 15.61 1.69 2.50
C PRO A 191 17.00 2.24 2.89
N ARG A 192 17.25 2.39 4.19
CA ARG A 192 18.54 2.77 4.72
C ARG A 192 19.48 1.55 4.66
N LYS A 193 20.49 1.59 3.80
CA LYS A 193 21.54 0.57 3.81
C LYS A 193 22.34 0.68 5.13
N LYS A 194 22.50 -0.42 5.84
CA LYS A 194 23.40 -0.46 7.02
C LYS A 194 24.83 -0.21 6.53
N LYS A 195 25.48 0.88 6.98
CA LYS A 195 26.91 1.07 6.75
C LYS A 195 27.66 0.00 7.56
N ARG A 196 28.50 -0.80 6.94
CA ARG A 196 29.54 -1.56 7.65
C ARG A 196 30.53 -0.51 8.14
N GLY A 197 30.65 -0.36 9.45
CA GLY A 197 31.55 0.62 10.06
C GLY A 197 33.00 0.31 9.70
N GLN A 198 33.61 1.12 8.85
CA GLN A 198 35.06 1.19 8.77
C GLN A 198 35.54 2.05 9.93
N ARG A 199 36.18 1.44 10.91
CA ARG A 199 36.94 2.16 11.94
C ARG A 199 38.30 2.50 11.33
N GLY A 200 38.45 3.73 10.84
CA GLY A 200 39.76 4.26 10.50
C GLY A 200 40.65 4.33 11.76
N ARG A 201 41.97 4.15 11.62
CA ARG A 201 42.89 4.44 12.70
C ARG A 201 42.96 5.97 12.93
N PRO A 202 42.92 6.43 14.19
CA PRO A 202 43.05 7.84 14.50
C PRO A 202 44.41 8.38 14.02
N GLY A 203 44.42 9.44 13.21
CA GLY A 203 45.63 10.19 12.88
C GLY A 203 45.85 11.37 13.87
N LEU A 204 47.00 12.00 13.80
CA LEU A 204 47.32 13.20 14.57
C LEU A 204 46.62 14.42 13.97
N PRO A 205 46.18 15.41 14.79
CA PRO A 205 45.63 16.65 14.28
C PRO A 205 46.70 17.44 13.49
N PRO A 206 46.31 18.22 12.47
CA PRO A 206 47.26 19.06 11.74
C PRO A 206 47.84 20.14 12.67
N PRO A 207 49.13 20.48 12.55
CA PRO A 207 49.72 21.54 13.33
C PRO A 207 49.05 22.90 13.05
N GLY A 208 48.69 23.64 14.09
CA GLY A 208 48.24 25.01 14.01
C GLY A 208 46.72 25.26 13.93
N VAL A 209 45.87 24.21 13.74
CA VAL A 209 44.41 24.39 13.77
C VAL A 209 43.79 23.44 14.77
N ARG A 210 42.94 23.94 15.67
CA ARG A 210 42.26 23.18 16.72
C ARG A 210 40.93 22.65 16.23
N ASN A 211 40.51 21.49 16.74
CA ASN A 211 39.14 21.02 16.64
C ASN A 211 38.29 21.74 17.70
N LEU A 212 37.56 22.76 17.30
CA LEU A 212 36.69 23.53 18.19
C LEU A 212 35.30 22.91 18.31
N LEU A 213 34.97 21.97 17.43
CA LEU A 213 33.65 21.31 17.42
C LEU A 213 33.58 20.17 18.44
N GLU A 214 34.70 19.42 18.64
CA GLU A 214 34.83 18.31 19.62
C GLU A 214 33.65 17.34 19.61
N ARG A 215 33.05 17.07 18.43
CA ARG A 215 31.83 16.28 18.22
C ARG A 215 30.56 16.86 18.81
N ASP A 216 30.57 18.08 19.30
CA ASP A 216 29.38 18.79 19.72
C ASP A 216 28.66 19.38 18.48
N PHE A 217 27.79 18.56 17.89
CA PHE A 217 26.95 18.93 16.73
C PHE A 217 25.68 19.67 17.13
N ASN A 218 25.54 20.04 18.39
CA ASN A 218 24.43 20.85 18.86
C ASN A 218 24.80 22.32 18.74
N ALA A 219 24.02 23.06 18.00
CA ALA A 219 24.02 24.50 17.99
C ALA A 219 22.75 25.00 18.68
N LEU A 220 22.87 25.99 19.58
CA LEU A 220 21.70 26.55 20.26
C LEU A 220 20.99 27.58 19.40
N GLU A 221 21.72 28.23 18.49
CA GLU A 221 21.22 29.27 17.63
C GLU A 221 21.69 29.03 16.19
N PRO A 222 20.95 29.51 15.19
CA PRO A 222 21.37 29.47 13.79
C PRO A 222 22.66 30.29 13.58
N GLU A 223 23.39 29.94 12.54
CA GLU A 223 24.60 30.67 12.11
C GLU A 223 25.73 30.79 13.15
N THR A 224 25.78 29.82 14.12
CA THR A 224 26.87 29.77 15.10
C THR A 224 27.90 28.70 14.77
N LYS A 225 27.47 27.56 14.24
CA LYS A 225 28.33 26.42 13.87
C LYS A 225 27.95 25.91 12.48
N TRP A 226 28.85 26.02 11.53
CA TRP A 226 28.74 25.46 10.20
C TRP A 226 29.70 24.29 10.01
N VAL A 227 29.33 23.33 9.19
CA VAL A 227 30.22 22.25 8.75
C VAL A 227 30.26 22.23 7.23
N THR A 228 31.45 21.94 6.68
CA THR A 228 31.65 21.86 5.23
C THR A 228 32.37 20.58 4.87
N ASP A 229 32.02 20.02 3.71
CA ASP A 229 32.63 18.79 3.18
C ASP A 229 32.39 18.70 1.69
N ILE A 230 33.14 17.82 1.04
CA ILE A 230 33.08 17.60 -0.41
C ILE A 230 32.69 16.15 -0.68
N THR A 231 31.78 15.94 -1.63
CA THR A 231 31.45 14.61 -2.13
C THR A 231 31.56 14.55 -3.64
N GLU A 232 31.69 13.36 -4.21
CA GLU A 232 31.72 13.14 -5.65
C GLU A 232 30.55 12.31 -6.15
N PHE A 233 30.15 12.57 -7.39
CA PHE A 233 29.18 11.80 -8.18
C PHE A 233 29.81 11.42 -9.51
N LYS A 234 29.44 10.23 -10.01
CA LYS A 234 29.88 9.76 -11.34
C LYS A 234 28.82 10.10 -12.37
N THR A 235 29.26 10.66 -13.49
CA THR A 235 28.47 10.85 -14.71
C THR A 235 29.18 10.19 -15.89
N ASP A 236 28.49 10.04 -17.02
CA ASP A 236 29.13 9.48 -18.22
C ASP A 236 30.19 10.44 -18.81
N GLU A 237 30.12 11.75 -18.50
CA GLU A 237 31.12 12.77 -18.89
C GLU A 237 32.28 12.92 -17.89
N GLY A 238 32.23 12.24 -16.73
CA GLY A 238 33.27 12.32 -15.72
C GLY A 238 32.73 12.50 -14.30
N LYS A 239 33.56 13.05 -13.41
CA LYS A 239 33.20 13.28 -12.02
C LYS A 239 32.62 14.68 -11.82
N LEU A 240 31.55 14.75 -11.06
CA LEU A 240 31.03 16.00 -10.51
C LEU A 240 31.32 16.04 -9.01
N TYR A 241 31.94 17.10 -8.53
CA TYR A 241 32.16 17.35 -7.11
C TYR A 241 31.15 18.36 -6.59
N LEU A 242 30.66 18.14 -5.38
CA LEU A 242 29.77 19.00 -4.64
C LEU A 242 30.41 19.36 -3.30
N CYS A 243 30.64 20.61 -3.06
CA CYS A 243 30.95 21.17 -1.75
C CYS A 243 29.69 21.75 -1.14
N VAL A 244 29.43 21.47 0.15
CA VAL A 244 28.30 22.01 0.90
C VAL A 244 28.74 22.66 2.18
N VAL A 245 28.01 23.69 2.62
CA VAL A 245 28.08 24.29 3.94
C VAL A 245 26.72 24.04 4.62
N VAL A 246 26.72 23.33 5.74
CA VAL A 246 25.51 22.95 6.49
C VAL A 246 25.51 23.62 7.85
N ASP A 247 24.44 24.32 8.18
CA ASP A 247 24.21 24.87 9.50
C ASP A 247 23.83 23.77 10.48
N LEU A 248 24.53 23.71 11.62
CA LEU A 248 24.30 22.65 12.61
C LEU A 248 23.03 22.83 13.43
N PHE A 249 22.47 24.03 13.52
CA PHE A 249 21.20 24.26 14.21
C PHE A 249 20.03 23.66 13.46
N ASN A 250 19.83 24.10 12.24
CA ASN A 250 18.63 23.75 11.44
C ASN A 250 18.86 22.64 10.41
N LYS A 251 20.11 22.23 10.18
CA LYS A 251 20.54 21.25 9.17
C LYS A 251 20.24 21.69 7.73
N ILE A 252 20.09 22.99 7.51
CA ILE A 252 19.92 23.60 6.18
C ILE A 252 21.29 23.67 5.49
N VAL A 253 21.31 23.40 4.19
CA VAL A 253 22.47 23.68 3.35
C VAL A 253 22.43 25.16 3.02
N VAL A 254 23.25 25.96 3.74
CA VAL A 254 23.32 27.41 3.62
C VAL A 254 24.22 27.88 2.45
N GLY A 255 25.11 26.99 1.98
CA GLY A 255 25.94 27.29 0.80
C GLY A 255 26.34 25.98 0.12
N TRP A 256 26.49 26.05 -1.20
CA TRP A 256 26.95 24.92 -1.99
C TRP A 256 27.58 25.37 -3.32
N SER A 257 28.47 24.56 -3.86
CA SER A 257 29.07 24.77 -5.17
C SER A 257 29.37 23.43 -5.84
N MET A 258 29.20 23.38 -7.15
CA MET A 258 29.45 22.16 -7.94
C MET A 258 30.45 22.44 -9.07
N HIS A 259 31.43 21.56 -9.23
CA HIS A 259 32.46 21.68 -10.29
C HIS A 259 32.93 20.31 -10.75
N HIS A 260 33.48 20.22 -11.96
CA HIS A 260 34.11 19.00 -12.49
C HIS A 260 35.50 18.71 -11.92
N ARG A 261 36.09 19.69 -11.20
CA ARG A 261 37.37 19.56 -10.48
C ARG A 261 37.15 19.86 -9.00
N GLN A 262 37.82 19.09 -8.15
CA GLN A 262 37.87 19.32 -6.72
C GLN A 262 38.94 20.36 -6.40
N ASP A 263 38.64 21.63 -6.61
CA ASP A 263 39.56 22.72 -6.40
C ASP A 263 39.13 23.61 -5.20
N ARG A 264 40.06 24.46 -4.80
CA ARG A 264 39.86 25.45 -3.74
C ARG A 264 38.76 26.46 -4.08
N GLN A 265 38.67 26.89 -5.34
CA GLN A 265 37.67 27.86 -5.77
C GLN A 265 36.25 27.38 -5.59
N MET A 266 36.02 26.08 -5.75
CA MET A 266 34.71 25.46 -5.47
C MET A 266 34.35 25.61 -4.00
N VAL A 267 35.31 25.42 -3.08
CA VAL A 267 35.07 25.57 -1.64
C VAL A 267 34.77 27.01 -1.29
N LEU A 268 35.55 27.95 -1.79
CA LEU A 268 35.35 29.38 -1.53
C LEU A 268 33.98 29.83 -2.02
N ARG A 269 33.56 29.46 -3.24
CA ARG A 269 32.22 29.78 -3.76
C ARG A 269 31.09 29.22 -2.87
N ALA A 270 31.24 28.01 -2.32
CA ALA A 270 30.24 27.45 -1.40
C ALA A 270 30.14 28.27 -0.11
N ILE A 271 31.27 28.74 0.42
CA ILE A 271 31.31 29.59 1.62
C ILE A 271 30.79 31.00 1.32
N GLU A 272 31.16 31.61 0.19
CA GLU A 272 30.63 32.88 -0.26
C GLU A 272 29.12 32.88 -0.34
N MET A 273 28.52 31.81 -0.91
CA MET A 273 27.07 31.63 -0.95
C MET A 273 26.48 31.56 0.47
N ALA A 274 27.11 30.84 1.40
CA ALA A 274 26.66 30.79 2.77
C ALA A 274 26.72 32.15 3.47
N LEU A 275 27.79 32.93 3.23
CA LEU A 275 27.94 34.27 3.77
C LEU A 275 26.87 35.24 3.23
N TRP A 276 26.48 35.13 1.98
CA TRP A 276 25.43 35.97 1.37
C TRP A 276 24.04 35.70 1.97
N GLN A 277 23.80 34.50 2.48
CA GLN A 277 22.55 34.15 3.15
C GLN A 277 22.58 34.48 4.65
N ARG A 278 23.75 34.79 5.21
CA ARG A 278 23.95 35.04 6.63
C ARG A 278 23.28 36.36 7.05
N GLN A 279 22.56 36.32 8.14
CA GLN A 279 21.84 37.45 8.72
C GLN A 279 22.55 38.10 9.91
N GLY A 280 23.37 37.31 10.63
CA GLY A 280 24.09 37.78 11.81
C GLY A 280 25.49 38.26 11.52
N GLU A 281 26.02 39.19 12.38
CA GLU A 281 27.38 39.72 12.27
C GLU A 281 28.39 39.01 13.19
N TRP A 282 27.93 38.08 14.05
CA TRP A 282 28.77 37.34 14.99
C TRP A 282 29.66 36.30 14.29
N SER A 283 30.77 35.92 14.97
CA SER A 283 31.68 34.90 14.44
C SER A 283 31.02 33.53 14.35
N VAL A 284 31.21 32.85 13.21
CA VAL A 284 30.72 31.50 12.95
C VAL A 284 31.89 30.50 12.96
N ILE A 285 31.76 29.41 13.67
CA ILE A 285 32.73 28.30 13.60
C ILE A 285 32.44 27.53 12.30
N LEU A 286 33.40 27.53 11.37
CA LEU A 286 33.35 26.70 10.18
C LEU A 286 34.27 25.48 10.36
N HIS A 287 33.66 24.30 10.49
CA HIS A 287 34.39 23.07 10.66
C HIS A 287 34.48 22.28 9.36
N SER A 288 35.67 21.78 9.04
CA SER A 288 35.95 20.94 7.88
C SER A 288 36.82 19.73 8.24
N ASP A 289 36.96 18.80 7.30
CA ASP A 289 38.01 17.81 7.36
C ASP A 289 39.39 18.43 7.05
N CYS A 290 40.46 17.61 7.16
CA CYS A 290 41.83 18.03 6.87
C CYS A 290 42.21 17.95 5.39
N GLY A 291 41.25 18.07 4.47
CA GLY A 291 41.51 18.09 3.02
C GLY A 291 42.46 19.20 2.61
N THR A 292 43.24 19.00 1.55
CA THR A 292 44.22 19.97 1.05
C THR A 292 43.58 21.31 0.67
N GLN A 293 42.33 21.29 0.25
CA GLN A 293 41.56 22.49 -0.13
C GLN A 293 41.33 23.42 1.05
N PHE A 294 41.09 22.85 2.25
CA PHE A 294 40.80 23.57 3.49
C PHE A 294 42.06 24.08 4.23
N ARG A 295 43.25 23.60 3.82
CA ARG A 295 44.54 23.95 4.46
C ARG A 295 45.30 25.06 3.74
N SER A 296 44.78 25.55 2.61
CA SER A 296 45.47 26.56 1.83
C SER A 296 45.51 27.94 2.55
N GLY A 297 46.60 28.66 2.39
CA GLY A 297 46.76 30.02 2.97
C GLY A 297 45.65 30.99 2.52
N ASP A 298 45.18 30.86 1.29
CA ASP A 298 44.08 31.68 0.76
C ASP A 298 42.75 31.38 1.45
N TYR A 299 42.49 30.10 1.72
CA TYR A 299 41.31 29.68 2.49
C TYR A 299 41.34 30.27 3.91
N GLN A 300 42.47 30.18 4.59
CA GLN A 300 42.60 30.69 5.96
C GLN A 300 42.46 32.24 5.97
N ARG A 301 43.03 32.94 5.01
CA ARG A 301 42.87 34.41 4.86
C ARG A 301 41.42 34.79 4.60
N PHE A 302 40.76 34.06 3.72
CA PHE A 302 39.35 34.29 3.39
C PHE A 302 38.44 34.11 4.62
N LEU A 303 38.64 33.04 5.43
CA LEU A 303 37.87 32.84 6.64
C LEU A 303 38.06 34.00 7.62
N LYS A 304 39.30 34.41 7.85
CA LYS A 304 39.62 35.53 8.75
C LYS A 304 39.00 36.85 8.34
N GLN A 305 38.98 37.13 7.04
CA GLN A 305 38.39 38.36 6.49
C GLN A 305 36.87 38.40 6.64
N ASN A 306 36.21 37.24 6.76
CA ASN A 306 34.75 37.11 6.83
C ASN A 306 34.23 36.73 8.20
N ALA A 307 34.99 36.94 9.29
CA ALA A 307 34.62 36.58 10.67
C ALA A 307 34.24 35.12 10.83
N LEU A 308 34.91 34.22 10.09
CA LEU A 308 34.76 32.76 10.24
C LEU A 308 35.91 32.18 11.04
N VAL A 309 35.62 31.41 12.06
CA VAL A 309 36.59 30.72 12.90
C VAL A 309 36.86 29.33 12.33
N CYS A 310 38.08 29.11 11.88
CA CYS A 310 38.47 27.80 11.35
C CYS A 310 38.53 26.71 12.41
N SER A 311 37.87 25.60 12.18
CA SER A 311 37.96 24.38 12.97
C SER A 311 38.18 23.17 12.05
N MET A 312 39.10 22.29 12.40
CA MET A 312 39.36 21.10 11.59
C MET A 312 39.37 19.83 12.43
N SER A 313 38.85 18.75 11.86
CA SER A 313 38.98 17.40 12.46
C SER A 313 40.43 16.92 12.39
N ALA A 314 40.80 15.98 13.25
CA ALA A 314 42.06 15.29 13.12
C ALA A 314 42.04 14.34 11.89
N VAL A 315 43.19 14.07 11.30
CA VAL A 315 43.34 13.21 10.13
C VAL A 315 42.77 11.80 10.46
N GLY A 316 41.85 11.30 9.64
CA GLY A 316 41.23 10.01 9.81
C GLY A 316 40.04 9.96 10.80
N HIS A 317 39.66 11.07 11.41
CA HIS A 317 38.47 11.17 12.28
C HIS A 317 37.22 11.60 11.50
N CYS A 318 36.71 10.69 10.66
CA CYS A 318 35.50 10.96 9.85
C CYS A 318 34.25 11.29 10.71
N GLY A 319 34.20 10.88 11.98
CA GLY A 319 33.07 11.15 12.87
C GLY A 319 32.87 12.61 13.24
N ASP A 320 33.86 13.47 13.03
CA ASP A 320 33.79 14.89 13.36
C ASP A 320 33.04 15.70 12.30
N ASN A 321 32.70 15.11 11.14
CA ASN A 321 31.88 15.71 10.08
C ASN A 321 30.54 14.98 9.83
N ALA A 322 29.99 14.38 10.89
CA ALA A 322 28.81 13.52 10.80
C ALA A 322 27.57 14.22 10.19
N ALA A 323 27.45 15.55 10.30
CA ALA A 323 26.31 16.27 9.74
C ALA A 323 26.37 16.33 8.20
N CYS A 324 27.55 16.63 7.61
CA CYS A 324 27.74 16.56 6.15
C CYS A 324 27.61 15.13 5.64
N GLU A 325 28.22 14.14 6.35
CA GLU A 325 28.03 12.72 5.99
C GLU A 325 26.56 12.30 6.02
N GLY A 326 25.81 12.82 6.99
CA GLY A 326 24.35 12.60 7.09
C GLY A 326 23.61 13.14 5.89
N PHE A 327 23.91 14.39 5.51
CA PHE A 327 23.33 15.04 4.32
C PHE A 327 23.71 14.31 3.03
N PHE A 328 24.98 14.01 2.82
CA PHE A 328 25.42 13.25 1.63
C PHE A 328 24.83 11.85 1.57
N GLY A 329 24.69 11.21 2.71
CA GLY A 329 24.02 9.90 2.80
C GLY A 329 22.54 9.97 2.41
N LEU A 330 21.85 11.06 2.73
CA LEU A 330 20.48 11.33 2.28
C LEU A 330 20.45 11.61 0.78
N LEU A 331 21.21 12.56 0.29
CA LEU A 331 21.29 12.93 -1.13
C LEU A 331 21.59 11.70 -2.01
N LYS A 332 22.62 10.92 -1.63
CA LYS A 332 23.00 9.72 -2.37
C LYS A 332 21.88 8.67 -2.39
N ARG A 333 21.27 8.41 -1.26
CA ARG A 333 20.20 7.41 -1.14
C ARG A 333 18.91 7.84 -1.86
N GLU A 334 18.56 9.12 -1.76
CA GLU A 334 17.26 9.62 -2.21
C GLU A 334 17.26 10.08 -3.67
N ARG A 335 18.44 10.34 -4.25
CA ARG A 335 18.58 10.81 -5.63
C ARG A 335 19.64 10.06 -6.42
N THR A 336 20.91 10.26 -6.08
CA THR A 336 22.01 9.95 -7.02
C THR A 336 22.34 8.47 -7.16
N HIS A 337 22.02 7.62 -6.18
CA HIS A 337 22.25 6.16 -6.32
C HIS A 337 21.24 5.46 -7.24
N HIS A 338 20.13 6.09 -7.54
CA HIS A 338 19.07 5.53 -8.39
C HIS A 338 19.00 6.18 -9.77
N THR A 339 19.85 7.21 -10.00
CA THR A 339 19.89 7.97 -11.25
C THR A 339 21.24 7.79 -11.92
N LYS A 340 21.24 7.41 -13.18
CA LYS A 340 22.44 7.40 -14.03
C LYS A 340 22.46 8.73 -14.80
N TYR A 341 23.45 9.57 -14.53
CA TYR A 341 23.59 10.85 -15.17
C TYR A 341 24.42 10.75 -16.44
N ARG A 342 23.84 11.15 -17.57
CA ARG A 342 24.55 11.18 -18.85
C ARG A 342 25.52 12.35 -18.93
N THR A 343 25.10 13.54 -18.41
CA THR A 343 25.90 14.77 -18.47
C THR A 343 26.11 15.37 -17.08
N LEU A 344 27.13 16.21 -16.96
CA LEU A 344 27.40 16.99 -15.75
C LEU A 344 26.24 17.93 -15.43
N ASP A 345 25.61 18.52 -16.45
CA ASP A 345 24.53 19.50 -16.24
C ASP A 345 23.24 18.87 -15.75
N ILE A 346 22.90 17.67 -16.22
CA ILE A 346 21.78 16.89 -15.67
C ILE A 346 22.02 16.58 -14.19
N ALA A 347 23.23 16.19 -13.82
CA ALA A 347 23.58 15.92 -12.43
C ALA A 347 23.52 17.20 -11.57
N LYS A 348 24.03 18.34 -12.07
CA LYS A 348 23.95 19.63 -11.38
C LYS A 348 22.48 20.04 -11.14
N ALA A 349 21.65 19.95 -12.18
CA ALA A 349 20.23 20.31 -12.08
C ALA A 349 19.49 19.45 -11.04
N ASP A 350 19.74 18.13 -11.00
CA ASP A 350 19.10 17.21 -10.07
C ASP A 350 19.58 17.43 -8.62
N VAL A 351 20.86 17.71 -8.41
CA VAL A 351 21.42 18.04 -7.09
C VAL A 351 20.89 19.40 -6.61
N PHE A 352 20.81 20.39 -7.50
CA PHE A 352 20.19 21.70 -7.22
C PHE A 352 18.74 21.52 -6.75
N ASP A 353 17.93 20.80 -7.53
CA ASP A 353 16.54 20.52 -7.19
C ASP A 353 16.41 19.81 -5.81
N TYR A 354 17.30 18.86 -5.53
CA TYR A 354 17.31 18.18 -4.23
C TYR A 354 17.62 19.16 -3.09
N ILE A 355 18.61 20.02 -3.22
CA ILE A 355 18.99 20.96 -2.14
C ILE A 355 17.90 22.00 -1.94
N GLU A 356 17.52 22.73 -3.01
CA GLU A 356 16.71 23.93 -2.90
C GLU A 356 15.20 23.66 -2.83
N ARG A 357 14.72 22.63 -3.52
CA ARG A 357 13.29 22.34 -3.58
C ARG A 357 12.84 21.19 -2.67
N PHE A 358 13.77 20.31 -2.29
CA PHE A 358 13.40 19.14 -1.50
C PHE A 358 13.97 19.18 -0.08
N HIS A 359 15.29 19.33 0.12
CA HIS A 359 15.94 19.26 1.42
C HIS A 359 15.71 20.52 2.26
N ASN A 360 16.13 21.69 1.77
CA ASN A 360 16.07 22.95 2.51
C ASN A 360 14.65 23.36 2.94
N PRO A 361 13.60 23.27 2.08
CA PRO A 361 12.23 23.57 2.50
C PRO A 361 11.74 22.67 3.62
N ARG A 362 12.12 21.39 3.61
CA ARG A 362 11.76 20.45 4.69
C ARG A 362 12.45 20.79 5.99
N MET A 363 13.71 21.16 5.95
CA MET A 363 14.42 21.57 7.15
C MET A 363 13.83 22.84 7.75
N ARG A 364 13.48 23.85 6.93
CA ARG A 364 12.78 25.06 7.38
C ARG A 364 11.45 24.74 8.06
N ARG A 365 10.60 23.89 7.45
CA ARG A 365 9.33 23.47 8.06
C ARG A 365 9.54 22.69 9.36
N ARG A 366 10.60 21.89 9.46
CA ARG A 366 10.93 21.15 10.68
C ARG A 366 11.29 22.10 11.83
N VAL A 367 12.09 23.13 11.58
CA VAL A 367 12.43 24.15 12.59
C VAL A 367 11.17 24.88 13.04
N ALA A 368 10.36 25.39 12.11
CA ALA A 368 9.10 26.06 12.44
C ALA A 368 8.16 25.20 13.30
N ARG A 369 8.10 23.89 13.06
CA ARG A 369 7.32 22.97 13.92
C ARG A 369 7.92 22.79 15.31
N GLN A 370 9.25 22.84 15.45
CA GLN A 370 9.92 22.79 16.75
C GLN A 370 9.64 24.07 17.55
N ASP A 371 9.76 25.22 16.93
CA ASP A 371 9.49 26.51 17.56
C ASP A 371 8.04 26.63 18.05
N LEU A 372 7.08 26.17 17.23
CA LEU A 372 5.67 26.11 17.63
C LEU A 372 5.42 25.18 18.85
N LYS A 373 6.14 24.08 18.95
CA LYS A 373 6.04 23.17 20.11
C LYS A 373 6.61 23.81 21.36
N PHE A 374 7.74 24.48 21.26
CA PHE A 374 8.37 25.17 22.41
C PHE A 374 7.56 26.37 22.85
N SER A 375 7.04 27.19 21.94
CA SER A 375 6.18 28.34 22.27
C SER A 375 4.85 27.91 22.93
N GLY A 376 4.33 26.72 22.59
CA GLY A 376 3.15 26.15 23.23
C GLY A 376 3.41 25.67 24.67
N VAL A 377 4.63 25.26 24.99
CA VAL A 377 5.03 24.79 26.33
C VAL A 377 5.33 25.98 27.27
N LEU A 378 5.77 27.11 26.71
CA LEU A 378 6.12 28.34 27.45
C LEU A 378 4.92 29.29 27.72
N LYS A 379 3.70 28.93 27.33
CA LYS A 379 2.52 29.69 27.77
C LYS A 379 2.32 29.41 29.26
N PRO A 380 2.51 30.39 30.16
CA PRO A 380 2.14 30.21 31.54
C PRO A 380 0.65 29.91 31.62
N SER A 381 0.27 28.90 32.36
CA SER A 381 -1.10 28.74 32.81
C SER A 381 -1.49 30.02 33.55
N VAL A 382 -2.24 30.88 32.89
CA VAL A 382 -2.90 31.99 33.59
C VAL A 382 -4.00 31.31 34.41
N GLU A 383 -3.70 31.03 35.67
CA GLU A 383 -4.69 30.77 36.69
C GLU A 383 -5.52 32.04 36.80
N MET A 384 -6.73 31.99 36.28
CA MET A 384 -7.75 32.97 36.60
C MET A 384 -8.18 32.71 38.03
N GLY A 385 -7.73 33.59 38.95
CA GLY A 385 -8.30 33.75 40.27
C GLY A 385 -9.72 34.39 40.20
#